data_a674a013b53b1eca03e955539636b23c
#
_entry.id   a674a013b53b1eca03e955539636b23c
#
_cell.length_a   1.000
_cell.length_b   1.000
_cell.length_c   1.000
_cell.angle_alpha   90.00
_cell.angle_beta   90.00
_cell.angle_gamma   90.00
#
_symmetry.space_group_name_H-M   'P 1'
#
loop_
_entity.id
_entity.type
_entity.pdbx_description
1 polymer ?
#
loop_
_entity_poly.entity_id
_entity_poly.type
_entity_poly.pdbx_seq_one_letter_code
_entity_poly.pdbx_strand_id
1 'polypeptide(L)'
;MLKSMSALAATLAISAACLTLLPGGKRAEAQSAGMFVNAVDLDIVPAEREKYLAAIKENGAAAAKEPGCRRFDILNLGSDPNHFFLYEVYDSEAAFKAHRETDHFKKYMAITGKMVAKRESRQMSVIAANAK
;
A
#
# COMPACT_ATOMS: atom_id res chain seq x y z
N MET A 1 -30.68 72.51 -25.25
CA MET A 1 -29.68 72.18 -24.20
C MET A 1 -29.37 70.72 -24.30
N LEU A 2 -28.24 70.36 -24.90
CA LEU A 2 -27.74 68.98 -25.03
C LEU A 2 -27.02 68.61 -23.75
N LYS A 3 -27.38 67.46 -23.16
CA LYS A 3 -26.54 66.81 -22.16
C LYS A 3 -26.05 65.49 -22.70
N SER A 4 -24.73 65.41 -22.83
CA SER A 4 -23.90 64.27 -23.22
C SER A 4 -24.04 63.14 -22.24
N MET A 5 -24.29 61.92 -22.74
CA MET A 5 -24.18 60.69 -22.01
C MET A 5 -22.88 59.95 -22.42
N SER A 6 -21.94 59.96 -21.52
CA SER A 6 -20.69 59.14 -21.67
C SER A 6 -20.96 57.71 -21.35
N ALA A 7 -20.71 56.83 -22.31
CA ALA A 7 -20.74 55.39 -22.13
C ALA A 7 -19.41 54.89 -21.51
N LEU A 8 -19.49 54.26 -20.36
CA LEU A 8 -18.37 53.62 -19.69
C LEU A 8 -18.25 52.18 -20.20
N ALA A 9 -17.24 51.89 -20.98
CA ALA A 9 -16.92 50.56 -21.45
C ALA A 9 -16.17 49.80 -20.34
N ALA A 10 -16.81 48.77 -19.77
CA ALA A 10 -16.17 47.85 -18.83
C ALA A 10 -15.45 46.76 -19.63
N THR A 11 -14.14 46.79 -19.62
CA THR A 11 -13.28 45.72 -20.16
C THR A 11 -13.21 44.59 -19.18
N LEU A 12 -13.81 43.44 -19.53
CA LEU A 12 -13.73 42.18 -18.78
C LEU A 12 -12.37 41.54 -19.09
N ALA A 13 -11.44 41.57 -18.14
CA ALA A 13 -10.18 40.83 -18.23
C ALA A 13 -10.44 39.37 -17.90
N ILE A 14 -10.42 38.50 -18.92
CA ILE A 14 -10.44 37.05 -18.75
C ILE A 14 -9.04 36.62 -18.36
N SER A 15 -8.82 36.34 -17.06
CA SER A 15 -7.61 35.69 -16.57
C SER A 15 -7.64 34.21 -16.98
N ALA A 16 -6.88 33.87 -18.02
CA ALA A 16 -6.60 32.47 -18.34
C ALA A 16 -5.73 31.86 -17.25
N ALA A 17 -6.34 31.12 -16.34
CA ALA A 17 -5.61 30.27 -15.40
C ALA A 17 -4.93 29.15 -16.20
N CYS A 18 -3.63 29.30 -16.43
CA CYS A 18 -2.79 28.28 -17.01
C CYS A 18 -2.65 27.13 -15.99
N LEU A 19 -3.52 26.12 -16.12
CA LEU A 19 -3.42 24.87 -15.35
C LEU A 19 -2.22 24.08 -15.87
N THR A 20 -1.04 24.31 -15.29
CA THR A 20 0.15 23.52 -15.59
C THR A 20 -0.05 22.11 -15.06
N LEU A 21 -0.34 21.15 -15.96
CA LEU A 21 -0.24 19.72 -15.65
C LEU A 21 1.22 19.43 -15.26
N LEU A 22 1.44 19.16 -13.98
CA LEU A 22 2.70 18.63 -13.51
C LEU A 22 2.87 17.21 -14.05
N PRO A 23 4.04 16.84 -14.62
CA PRO A 23 4.27 15.50 -15.14
C PRO A 23 4.15 14.47 -14.00
N GLY A 24 3.32 13.42 -14.20
CA GLY A 24 2.94 12.43 -13.21
C GLY A 24 4.08 11.66 -12.51
N GLY A 25 5.33 11.73 -13.01
CA GLY A 25 6.50 11.06 -12.44
C GLY A 25 6.88 11.57 -11.05
N LYS A 26 6.85 12.86 -10.80
CA LYS A 26 7.23 13.44 -9.50
C LYS A 26 6.24 13.12 -8.37
N ARG A 27 4.98 12.85 -8.71
CA ARG A 27 3.94 12.54 -7.72
C ARG A 27 4.08 11.10 -7.21
N ALA A 28 4.46 10.16 -8.06
CA ALA A 28 4.70 8.77 -7.69
C ALA A 28 5.95 8.62 -6.81
N GLU A 29 7.04 9.33 -7.12
CA GLU A 29 8.27 9.33 -6.31
C GLU A 29 8.06 9.95 -4.92
N ALA A 30 7.34 11.08 -4.83
CA ALA A 30 7.04 11.72 -3.55
C ALA A 30 6.14 10.85 -2.66
N GLN A 31 5.27 10.02 -3.25
CA GLN A 31 4.36 9.15 -2.53
C GLN A 31 5.02 7.83 -2.08
N SER A 32 6.11 7.40 -2.73
CA SER A 32 6.86 6.21 -2.35
C SER A 32 7.93 6.47 -1.27
N ALA A 33 8.40 7.72 -1.16
CA ALA A 33 9.37 8.10 -0.15
C ALA A 33 8.78 7.98 1.26
N GLY A 34 9.32 7.05 2.05
CA GLY A 34 8.86 6.79 3.42
C GLY A 34 7.92 5.60 3.57
N MET A 35 7.49 4.95 2.47
CA MET A 35 6.74 3.69 2.58
C MET A 35 7.60 2.61 3.25
N PHE A 36 6.94 1.82 4.09
CA PHE A 36 7.53 0.74 4.86
C PHE A 36 7.18 -0.60 4.23
N VAL A 37 8.17 -1.46 4.07
CA VAL A 37 8.01 -2.81 3.53
C VAL A 37 8.33 -3.84 4.61
N ASN A 38 7.46 -4.83 4.77
CA ASN A 38 7.71 -6.03 5.53
C ASN A 38 7.74 -7.23 4.56
N ALA A 39 8.91 -7.80 4.35
CA ALA A 39 9.10 -8.99 3.54
C ALA A 39 9.32 -10.20 4.46
N VAL A 40 8.52 -11.25 4.31
CA VAL A 40 8.52 -12.40 5.21
C VAL A 40 8.71 -13.69 4.44
N ASP A 41 9.79 -14.38 4.68
CA ASP A 41 10.02 -15.76 4.24
C ASP A 41 9.45 -16.74 5.27
N LEU A 42 8.75 -17.77 4.81
CA LEU A 42 8.04 -18.74 5.65
C LEU A 42 8.16 -20.15 5.08
N ASP A 43 8.66 -21.06 5.89
CA ASP A 43 8.54 -22.50 5.65
C ASP A 43 7.38 -23.05 6.47
N ILE A 44 6.42 -23.67 5.81
CA ILE A 44 5.20 -24.20 6.44
C ILE A 44 5.33 -25.71 6.57
N VAL A 45 4.90 -26.24 7.71
CA VAL A 45 4.79 -27.69 7.92
C VAL A 45 3.88 -28.27 6.85
N PRO A 46 4.34 -29.24 6.02
CA PRO A 46 3.59 -29.72 4.86
C PRO A 46 2.15 -30.14 5.15
N ALA A 47 1.92 -30.82 6.28
CA ALA A 47 0.59 -31.25 6.70
C ALA A 47 -0.37 -30.09 7.04
N GLU A 48 0.15 -28.91 7.31
CA GLU A 48 -0.62 -27.73 7.69
C GLU A 48 -0.82 -26.73 6.55
N ARG A 49 -0.26 -27.01 5.37
CA ARG A 49 -0.22 -26.09 4.22
C ARG A 49 -1.60 -25.49 3.86
N GLU A 50 -2.61 -26.32 3.74
CA GLU A 50 -3.95 -25.87 3.29
C GLU A 50 -4.62 -24.98 4.35
N LYS A 51 -4.45 -25.32 5.64
CA LYS A 51 -4.96 -24.51 6.74
C LYS A 51 -4.22 -23.17 6.84
N TYR A 52 -2.89 -23.21 6.66
CA TYR A 52 -2.08 -21.99 6.61
C TYR A 52 -2.53 -21.10 5.46
N LEU A 53 -2.69 -21.65 4.25
CA LEU A 53 -3.10 -20.91 3.06
C LEU A 53 -4.48 -20.25 3.25
N ALA A 54 -5.43 -20.91 3.88
CA ALA A 54 -6.72 -20.32 4.21
C ALA A 54 -6.57 -19.15 5.19
N ALA A 55 -5.79 -19.31 6.25
CA ALA A 55 -5.58 -18.29 7.28
C ALA A 55 -4.85 -17.06 6.73
N ILE A 56 -3.80 -17.24 5.92
CA ILE A 56 -3.05 -16.10 5.37
C ILE A 56 -3.84 -15.34 4.30
N LYS A 57 -4.66 -16.03 3.49
CA LYS A 57 -5.56 -15.38 2.54
C LYS A 57 -6.61 -14.52 3.24
N GLU A 58 -7.19 -15.01 4.33
CA GLU A 58 -8.14 -14.24 5.14
C GLU A 58 -7.47 -12.97 5.71
N ASN A 59 -6.30 -13.12 6.32
CA ASN A 59 -5.53 -12.01 6.87
C ASN A 59 -5.14 -10.99 5.78
N GLY A 60 -4.62 -11.43 4.64
CA GLY A 60 -4.21 -10.56 3.55
C GLY A 60 -5.38 -9.78 2.94
N ALA A 61 -6.55 -10.43 2.79
CA ALA A 61 -7.75 -9.78 2.30
C ALA A 61 -8.31 -8.72 3.26
N ALA A 62 -8.11 -8.91 4.58
CA ALA A 62 -8.46 -7.92 5.58
C ALA A 62 -7.44 -6.78 5.61
N ALA A 63 -6.15 -7.10 5.59
CA ALA A 63 -5.05 -6.12 5.55
C ALA A 63 -5.15 -5.17 4.36
N ALA A 64 -5.50 -5.68 3.18
CA ALA A 64 -5.67 -4.87 1.97
C ALA A 64 -6.79 -3.80 2.08
N LYS A 65 -7.66 -3.89 3.08
CA LYS A 65 -8.72 -2.90 3.35
C LYS A 65 -8.30 -1.86 4.39
N GLU A 66 -7.16 -2.03 5.03
CA GLU A 66 -6.64 -1.08 6.02
C GLU A 66 -6.19 0.22 5.32
N PRO A 67 -6.49 1.40 5.90
CA PRO A 67 -6.16 2.69 5.28
C PRO A 67 -4.67 2.87 4.99
N GLY A 68 -3.80 2.27 5.82
CA GLY A 68 -2.36 2.39 5.69
C GLY A 68 -1.68 1.24 4.94
N CYS A 69 -2.41 0.22 4.52
CA CYS A 69 -1.86 -0.88 3.72
C CYS A 69 -1.96 -0.55 2.23
N ARG A 70 -0.84 -0.59 1.51
CA ARG A 70 -0.76 -0.34 0.07
C ARG A 70 -0.72 -1.60 -0.76
N ARG A 71 -0.17 -2.68 -0.18
CA ARG A 71 0.00 -3.95 -0.86
C ARG A 71 0.15 -5.07 0.15
N PHE A 72 -0.46 -6.21 -0.13
CA PHE A 72 -0.28 -7.43 0.63
C PHE A 72 -0.30 -8.60 -0.35
N ASP A 73 0.87 -9.03 -0.81
CA ASP A 73 1.01 -10.15 -1.73
C ASP A 73 1.41 -11.42 -0.97
N ILE A 74 0.77 -12.51 -1.35
CA ILE A 74 1.09 -13.86 -0.88
C ILE A 74 1.67 -14.62 -2.06
N LEU A 75 2.95 -14.91 -1.98
CA LEU A 75 3.72 -15.57 -3.03
C LEU A 75 4.13 -16.96 -2.58
N ASN A 76 4.31 -17.86 -3.52
CA ASN A 76 4.80 -19.20 -3.27
C ASN A 76 6.02 -19.46 -4.15
N LEU A 77 7.05 -20.09 -3.60
CA LEU A 77 8.20 -20.51 -4.37
C LEU A 77 7.82 -21.66 -5.30
N GLY A 78 7.97 -21.47 -6.62
CA GLY A 78 7.49 -22.43 -7.61
C GLY A 78 8.13 -23.82 -7.51
N SER A 79 9.31 -23.94 -6.90
CA SER A 79 10.03 -25.20 -6.65
C SER A 79 9.66 -25.87 -5.32
N ASP A 80 9.06 -25.14 -4.38
CA ASP A 80 8.63 -25.65 -3.07
C ASP A 80 7.23 -25.13 -2.71
N PRO A 81 6.20 -25.97 -2.72
CA PRO A 81 4.83 -25.56 -2.41
C PRO A 81 4.62 -25.16 -0.94
N ASN A 82 5.53 -25.48 -0.05
CA ASN A 82 5.45 -25.15 1.39
C ASN A 82 6.24 -23.90 1.75
N HIS A 83 7.00 -23.34 0.81
CA HIS A 83 7.71 -22.09 1.02
C HIS A 83 6.90 -20.90 0.49
N PHE A 84 6.58 -19.98 1.39
CA PHE A 84 5.82 -18.76 1.10
C PHE A 84 6.68 -17.53 1.30
N PHE A 85 6.40 -16.50 0.51
CA PHE A 85 6.94 -15.17 0.68
C PHE A 85 5.80 -14.16 0.75
N LEU A 86 5.75 -13.38 1.83
CA LEU A 86 4.80 -12.29 1.95
C LEU A 86 5.51 -10.99 1.62
N TYR A 87 4.90 -10.19 0.74
CA TYR A 87 5.37 -8.87 0.41
C TYR A 87 4.31 -7.85 0.79
N GLU A 88 4.59 -7.13 1.86
CA GLU A 88 3.66 -6.20 2.47
C GLU A 88 4.22 -4.78 2.36
N VAL A 89 3.41 -3.83 1.89
CA VAL A 89 3.79 -2.42 1.78
C VAL A 89 2.78 -1.56 2.52
N TYR A 90 3.28 -0.71 3.38
CA TYR A 90 2.49 0.21 4.21
C TYR A 90 2.93 1.66 3.98
N ASP A 91 2.04 2.62 4.26
CA ASP A 91 2.34 4.06 4.18
C ASP A 91 3.49 4.49 5.10
N SER A 92 3.68 3.76 6.20
CA SER A 92 4.70 4.04 7.22
C SER A 92 4.90 2.84 8.15
N GLU A 93 5.95 2.87 8.95
CA GLU A 93 6.15 1.92 10.05
C GLU A 93 5.00 1.97 11.07
N ALA A 94 4.42 3.15 11.29
CA ALA A 94 3.26 3.30 12.18
C ALA A 94 2.03 2.55 11.66
N ALA A 95 1.77 2.59 10.35
CA ALA A 95 0.70 1.82 9.72
C ALA A 95 0.93 0.30 9.83
N PHE A 96 2.18 -0.16 9.65
CA PHE A 96 2.55 -1.56 9.89
C PHE A 96 2.33 -1.97 11.36
N LYS A 97 2.71 -1.13 12.32
CA LYS A 97 2.44 -1.38 13.74
C LYS A 97 0.94 -1.46 14.03
N ALA A 98 0.15 -0.58 13.43
CA ALA A 98 -1.31 -0.61 13.55
C ALA A 98 -1.91 -1.90 13.00
N HIS A 99 -1.45 -2.37 11.81
CA HIS A 99 -1.82 -3.67 11.25
C HIS A 99 -1.62 -4.81 12.27
N ARG A 100 -0.50 -4.84 12.96
CA ARG A 100 -0.19 -5.89 13.95
C ARG A 100 -1.10 -5.89 15.18
N GLU A 101 -1.79 -4.79 15.45
CA GLU A 101 -2.76 -4.67 16.54
C GLU A 101 -4.19 -5.03 16.14
N THR A 102 -4.44 -5.29 14.86
CA THR A 102 -5.78 -5.67 14.36
C THR A 102 -6.19 -7.06 14.83
N ASP A 103 -7.50 -7.28 14.92
CA ASP A 103 -8.05 -8.57 15.32
C ASP A 103 -7.74 -9.67 14.32
N HIS A 104 -7.76 -9.35 13.00
CA HIS A 104 -7.45 -10.35 11.98
C HIS A 104 -5.98 -10.77 12.00
N PHE A 105 -5.02 -9.86 12.27
CA PHE A 105 -3.62 -10.23 12.43
C PHE A 105 -3.41 -11.10 13.67
N LYS A 106 -4.01 -10.73 14.82
CA LYS A 106 -3.95 -11.51 16.06
C LYS A 106 -4.55 -12.91 15.88
N LYS A 107 -5.68 -12.99 15.18
CA LYS A 107 -6.31 -14.28 14.80
C LYS A 107 -5.38 -15.11 13.92
N TYR A 108 -4.79 -14.52 12.88
CA TYR A 108 -3.84 -15.19 12.01
C TYR A 108 -2.65 -15.74 12.80
N MET A 109 -2.03 -14.93 13.65
CA MET A 109 -0.90 -15.36 14.46
C MET A 109 -1.27 -16.52 15.43
N ALA A 110 -2.44 -16.45 16.05
CA ALA A 110 -2.93 -17.49 16.95
C ALA A 110 -3.15 -18.83 16.23
N ILE A 111 -3.72 -18.79 15.03
CA ILE A 111 -4.00 -20.00 14.23
C ILE A 111 -2.72 -20.61 13.68
N THR A 112 -1.81 -19.77 13.15
CA THR A 112 -0.67 -20.25 12.35
C THR A 112 0.60 -20.52 13.15
N GLY A 113 0.64 -20.18 14.43
CA GLY A 113 1.86 -20.24 15.25
C GLY A 113 2.54 -21.62 15.28
N LYS A 114 1.78 -22.72 15.16
CA LYS A 114 2.31 -24.09 15.11
C LYS A 114 2.47 -24.63 13.67
N MET A 115 2.01 -23.89 12.66
CA MET A 115 2.06 -24.28 11.26
C MET A 115 3.34 -23.84 10.58
N VAL A 116 4.03 -22.86 11.16
CA VAL A 116 5.25 -22.25 10.62
C VAL A 116 6.47 -22.95 11.22
N ALA A 117 7.23 -23.62 10.37
CA ALA A 117 8.47 -24.30 10.75
C ALA A 117 9.65 -23.30 10.83
N LYS A 118 9.68 -22.32 9.91
CA LYS A 118 10.69 -21.26 9.90
C LYS A 118 10.04 -19.95 9.48
N ARG A 119 10.50 -18.85 10.08
CA ARG A 119 10.10 -17.48 9.72
C ARG A 119 11.29 -16.55 9.73
N GLU A 120 11.44 -15.79 8.67
CA GLU A 120 12.40 -14.70 8.58
C GLU A 120 11.70 -13.45 8.06
N SER A 121 11.77 -12.35 8.81
CA SER A 121 11.19 -11.06 8.40
C SER A 121 12.28 -10.04 8.18
N ARG A 122 12.17 -9.29 7.07
CA ARG A 122 13.05 -8.17 6.73
C ARG A 122 12.21 -6.92 6.57
N GLN A 123 12.57 -5.90 7.32
CA GLN A 123 11.93 -4.59 7.26
C GLN A 123 12.78 -3.66 6.40
N MET A 124 12.16 -2.96 5.46
CA MET A 124 12.82 -2.12 4.46
C MET A 124 12.02 -0.85 4.22
N SER A 125 12.71 0.17 3.71
CA SER A 125 12.07 1.38 3.19
C SER A 125 12.11 1.38 1.66
N VAL A 126 11.11 1.95 1.02
CA VAL A 126 11.10 2.12 -0.42
C VAL A 126 11.97 3.32 -0.78
N ILE A 127 12.97 3.09 -1.62
CA ILE A 127 13.83 4.16 -2.17
C ILE A 127 13.17 4.75 -3.43
N ALA A 128 12.65 3.89 -4.30
CA ALA A 128 11.92 4.30 -5.51
C ALA A 128 10.87 3.24 -5.87
N ALA A 129 9.68 3.67 -6.24
CA ALA A 129 8.64 2.80 -6.80
C ALA A 129 8.36 3.22 -8.24
N ASN A 130 8.66 2.33 -9.18
CA ASN A 130 8.38 2.54 -10.60
C ASN A 130 7.06 1.84 -10.94
N ALA A 131 5.96 2.60 -10.97
CA ALA A 131 4.68 2.14 -11.48
C ALA A 131 4.56 2.39 -12.99
N LYS A 132 3.96 1.42 -13.72
CA LYS A 132 3.58 1.60 -15.13
C LYS A 132 2.14 2.09 -15.21
#